data_e6eb299464fee7ff8f4db7bd2f4d9b08
#
_entry.id   e6eb299464fee7ff8f4db7bd2f4d9b08
#
_cell.length_a   1.000
_cell.length_b   1.000
_cell.length_c   1.000
_cell.angle_alpha   90.00
_cell.angle_beta   90.00
_cell.angle_gamma   90.00
#
_symmetry.space_group_name_H-M   'P 1'
#
loop_
_entity.id
_entity.type
_entity.pdbx_description
1 polymer ?
#
loop_
_entity_poly.entity_id
_entity_poly.type
_entity_poly.pdbx_seq_one_letter_code
_entity_poly.pdbx_strand_id
1 'polypeptide(L)'
;NSQRRYDIDWLRIFATLAVFFFHNARFFDTMDWHIKNAERSEGMFIVVAFLNAWIMPIFFLLSGTGSWFGLERRNWRQYLLDRGKRLLVPFYTVGALILIPPQYYWDRVTNGLFAGSFSDFYPKVFNTVHFDFPFLSFWSGHLWFLRFLFLISLLTLPLLLFLKTSKGRHLISKLAALTHGGGGIFLFIIPIFLVELLIKPPPGGDSIRNFFYYLLFFIIGYLIPAESRFTEGLKKSTSFSLGSGIVAFCLIGVVLAVFDYDPWDKSFSAIFLLATVLVSINTWCWMAYILGMGFKHFNKNSKALAYGSQAVLPFYILHQTIILFVGWYIIPLDMFFLLKYLIISTVSFILIMLIYEVCIKRINMIRFLFGMRII
;
A
#
# COMPACT_ATOMS: atom_id res chain seq x y z
N ASN A 1 -11.21 -14.49 24.97
CA ASN A 1 -11.15 -13.01 24.84
C ASN A 1 -9.91 -12.64 24.03
N SER A 2 -10.02 -12.54 22.68
CA SER A 2 -8.89 -12.00 21.90
C SER A 2 -8.78 -10.51 22.22
N GLN A 3 -7.73 -10.15 22.93
CA GLN A 3 -7.41 -8.76 23.24
C GLN A 3 -7.24 -7.97 21.95
N ARG A 4 -7.84 -6.78 21.84
CA ARG A 4 -7.72 -5.92 20.66
C ARG A 4 -6.25 -5.57 20.41
N ARG A 5 -5.77 -5.78 19.21
CA ARG A 5 -4.40 -5.48 18.77
C ARG A 5 -4.33 -4.02 18.31
N TYR A 6 -4.02 -3.13 19.26
CA TYR A 6 -3.89 -1.69 19.00
C TYR A 6 -2.67 -1.36 18.13
N ASP A 7 -1.63 -2.16 18.21
CA ASP A 7 -0.43 -2.08 17.40
C ASP A 7 -0.74 -2.14 15.88
N ILE A 8 -1.65 -3.03 15.47
CA ILE A 8 -2.07 -3.16 14.07
C ILE A 8 -2.83 -1.90 13.60
N ASP A 9 -3.68 -1.33 14.46
CA ASP A 9 -4.41 -0.12 14.15
C ASP A 9 -3.45 1.07 13.99
N TRP A 10 -2.44 1.21 14.87
CA TRP A 10 -1.39 2.21 14.74
C TRP A 10 -0.56 2.05 13.47
N LEU A 11 -0.12 0.83 13.15
CA LEU A 11 0.64 0.56 11.94
C LEU A 11 -0.13 0.94 10.68
N ARG A 12 -1.45 0.75 10.64
CA ARG A 12 -2.29 1.21 9.52
C ARG A 12 -2.31 2.73 9.39
N ILE A 13 -2.41 3.45 10.51
CA ILE A 13 -2.38 4.92 10.51
C ILE A 13 -1.03 5.40 9.96
N PHE A 14 0.09 4.88 10.49
CA PHE A 14 1.42 5.26 10.04
C PHE A 14 1.67 4.92 8.57
N ALA A 15 1.25 3.75 8.10
CA ALA A 15 1.36 3.38 6.69
C ALA A 15 0.54 4.33 5.79
N THR A 16 -0.66 4.75 6.22
CA THR A 16 -1.49 5.69 5.47
C THR A 16 -0.86 7.09 5.40
N LEU A 17 -0.27 7.55 6.50
CA LEU A 17 0.49 8.81 6.50
C LEU A 17 1.75 8.70 5.62
N ALA A 18 2.44 7.57 5.64
CA ALA A 18 3.58 7.34 4.76
C ALA A 18 3.20 7.40 3.27
N VAL A 19 2.06 6.80 2.86
CA VAL A 19 1.50 6.93 1.50
C VAL A 19 1.18 8.39 1.15
N PHE A 20 0.63 9.13 2.09
CA PHE A 20 0.33 10.55 1.89
C PHE A 20 1.62 11.33 1.60
N PHE A 21 2.67 11.19 2.41
CA PHE A 21 3.95 11.86 2.17
C PHE A 21 4.67 11.34 0.93
N PHE A 22 4.55 10.06 0.62
CA PHE A 22 5.04 9.48 -0.63
C PHE A 22 4.44 10.20 -1.85
N HIS A 23 3.11 10.36 -1.92
CA HIS A 23 2.47 11.01 -3.06
C HIS A 23 2.79 12.52 -3.13
N ASN A 24 2.99 13.19 -1.99
CA ASN A 24 3.48 14.58 -2.00
C ASN A 24 4.92 14.68 -2.54
N ALA A 25 5.81 13.72 -2.24
CA ALA A 25 7.16 13.69 -2.76
C ALA A 25 7.23 13.45 -4.27
N ARG A 26 6.20 12.77 -4.85
CA ARG A 26 6.12 12.46 -6.28
C ARG A 26 6.09 13.70 -7.20
N PHE A 27 5.70 14.86 -6.73
CA PHE A 27 5.81 16.09 -7.51
C PHE A 27 7.27 16.49 -7.81
N PHE A 28 8.21 16.10 -6.95
CA PHE A 28 9.56 16.63 -6.91
C PHE A 28 10.64 15.60 -7.22
N ASP A 29 10.32 14.29 -7.25
CA ASP A 29 11.28 13.24 -7.61
C ASP A 29 11.60 13.25 -9.11
N THR A 30 12.58 12.43 -9.51
CA THR A 30 13.06 12.36 -10.89
C THR A 30 12.21 11.46 -11.81
N MET A 31 11.29 10.66 -11.26
CA MET A 31 10.41 9.77 -12.03
C MET A 31 9.16 10.50 -12.51
N ASP A 32 8.61 10.11 -13.66
CA ASP A 32 7.37 10.71 -14.17
C ASP A 32 6.15 10.43 -13.28
N TRP A 33 5.28 11.42 -13.20
CA TRP A 33 4.01 11.38 -12.46
C TRP A 33 3.03 12.40 -13.03
N HIS A 34 1.78 12.41 -12.55
CA HIS A 34 0.67 13.23 -13.06
C HIS A 34 1.00 14.72 -13.24
N ILE A 35 1.63 15.32 -12.25
CA ILE A 35 2.08 16.72 -12.27
C ILE A 35 3.50 16.75 -11.72
N LYS A 36 4.41 17.44 -12.39
CA LYS A 36 5.80 17.52 -11.97
C LYS A 36 6.24 18.98 -11.78
N ASN A 37 7.01 19.22 -10.74
CA ASN A 37 7.73 20.47 -10.56
C ASN A 37 8.84 20.58 -11.62
N ALA A 38 9.13 21.80 -12.06
CA ALA A 38 10.23 22.04 -13.02
C ALA A 38 11.58 21.61 -12.44
N GLU A 39 11.85 21.97 -11.18
CA GLU A 39 13.02 21.52 -10.44
C GLU A 39 12.73 20.14 -9.84
N ARG A 40 13.53 19.12 -10.20
CA ARG A 40 13.46 17.75 -9.70
C ARG A 40 14.62 17.51 -8.72
N SER A 41 14.40 16.63 -7.73
CA SER A 41 15.35 16.40 -6.63
C SER A 41 15.67 14.91 -6.48
N GLU A 42 16.94 14.56 -6.57
CA GLU A 42 17.44 13.21 -6.26
C GLU A 42 17.18 12.83 -4.79
N GLY A 43 17.21 13.81 -3.87
CA GLY A 43 16.86 13.57 -2.48
C GLY A 43 15.41 13.12 -2.33
N MET A 44 14.48 13.70 -3.08
CA MET A 44 13.08 13.26 -3.11
C MET A 44 12.91 11.88 -3.79
N PHE A 45 13.72 11.58 -4.80
CA PHE A 45 13.76 10.23 -5.38
C PHE A 45 14.18 9.18 -4.35
N ILE A 46 15.20 9.44 -3.53
CA ILE A 46 15.63 8.56 -2.45
C ILE A 46 14.49 8.32 -1.44
N VAL A 47 13.79 9.40 -1.04
CA VAL A 47 12.61 9.29 -0.14
C VAL A 47 11.51 8.43 -0.76
N VAL A 48 11.20 8.66 -2.03
CA VAL A 48 10.19 7.88 -2.78
C VAL A 48 10.60 6.41 -2.89
N ALA A 49 11.86 6.14 -3.25
CA ALA A 49 12.40 4.78 -3.36
C ALA A 49 12.35 4.02 -2.03
N PHE A 50 12.75 4.68 -0.94
CA PHE A 50 12.68 4.12 0.41
C PHE A 50 11.24 3.76 0.81
N LEU A 51 10.31 4.69 0.64
CA LEU A 51 8.91 4.49 1.00
C LEU A 51 8.26 3.40 0.14
N ASN A 52 8.56 3.36 -1.16
CA ASN A 52 8.03 2.39 -2.10
C ASN A 52 8.41 0.94 -1.77
N ALA A 53 9.56 0.74 -1.11
CA ALA A 53 10.04 -0.59 -0.76
C ALA A 53 9.11 -1.38 0.18
N TRP A 54 8.32 -0.71 1.03
CA TRP A 54 7.55 -1.37 2.09
C TRP A 54 6.09 -0.91 2.22
N ILE A 55 5.71 0.26 1.69
CA ILE A 55 4.36 0.82 1.91
C ILE A 55 3.27 -0.11 1.41
N MET A 56 3.31 -0.55 0.17
CA MET A 56 2.25 -1.40 -0.36
C MET A 56 2.28 -2.82 0.24
N PRO A 57 3.43 -3.49 0.38
CA PRO A 57 3.55 -4.73 1.12
C PRO A 57 2.91 -4.71 2.51
N ILE A 58 3.13 -3.64 3.30
CA ILE A 58 2.59 -3.56 4.66
C ILE A 58 1.06 -3.46 4.68
N PHE A 59 0.43 -2.77 3.72
CA PHE A 59 -1.02 -2.70 3.64
C PHE A 59 -1.65 -4.07 3.38
N PHE A 60 -1.08 -4.86 2.46
CA PHE A 60 -1.57 -6.21 2.20
C PHE A 60 -1.34 -7.13 3.40
N LEU A 61 -0.18 -7.05 4.04
CA LEU A 61 0.13 -7.80 5.25
C LEU A 61 -0.83 -7.46 6.40
N LEU A 62 -1.04 -6.18 6.71
CA LEU A 62 -1.98 -5.75 7.74
C LEU A 62 -3.44 -6.12 7.40
N SER A 63 -3.77 -6.20 6.12
CA SER A 63 -5.09 -6.66 5.65
C SER A 63 -5.27 -8.16 5.83
N GLY A 64 -4.22 -8.95 5.61
CA GLY A 64 -4.17 -10.38 5.94
C GLY A 64 -4.37 -10.63 7.43
N THR A 65 -3.66 -9.87 8.28
CA THR A 65 -3.86 -9.89 9.75
C THR A 65 -5.31 -9.57 10.13
N GLY A 66 -5.89 -8.56 9.48
CA GLY A 66 -7.31 -8.22 9.68
C GLY A 66 -8.27 -9.33 9.24
N SER A 67 -7.88 -10.14 8.24
CA SER A 67 -8.68 -11.27 7.75
C SER A 67 -8.68 -12.43 8.74
N TRP A 68 -7.57 -12.68 9.42
CA TRP A 68 -7.53 -13.66 10.53
C TRP A 68 -8.61 -13.34 11.57
N PHE A 69 -8.58 -12.13 12.15
CA PHE A 69 -9.56 -11.71 13.16
C PHE A 69 -10.98 -11.58 12.60
N GLY A 70 -11.12 -11.24 11.33
CA GLY A 70 -12.40 -11.17 10.64
C GLY A 70 -13.08 -12.53 10.55
N LEU A 71 -12.35 -13.56 10.13
CA LEU A 71 -12.84 -14.92 9.98
C LEU A 71 -13.00 -15.67 11.32
N GLU A 72 -12.38 -15.22 12.40
CA GLU A 72 -12.67 -15.74 13.74
C GLU A 72 -14.05 -15.34 14.26
N ARG A 73 -14.54 -14.16 13.85
CA ARG A 73 -15.78 -13.57 14.37
C ARG A 73 -16.98 -13.71 13.43
N ARG A 74 -16.76 -14.12 12.19
CA ARG A 74 -17.77 -14.16 11.12
C ARG A 74 -17.62 -15.41 10.29
N ASN A 75 -18.74 -15.85 9.70
CA ASN A 75 -18.68 -16.86 8.65
C ASN A 75 -18.10 -16.26 7.35
N TRP A 76 -17.72 -17.11 6.41
CA TRP A 76 -17.05 -16.70 5.18
C TRP A 76 -17.92 -15.79 4.28
N ARG A 77 -19.26 -15.99 4.24
CA ARG A 77 -20.19 -15.16 3.46
C ARG A 77 -20.25 -13.74 4.02
N GLN A 78 -20.41 -13.61 5.34
CA GLN A 78 -20.38 -12.31 6.02
C GLN A 78 -19.03 -11.60 5.84
N TYR A 79 -17.92 -12.34 5.91
CA TYR A 79 -16.59 -11.81 5.67
C TYR A 79 -16.46 -11.20 4.26
N LEU A 80 -16.87 -11.95 3.19
CA LEU A 80 -16.80 -11.45 1.82
C LEU A 80 -17.76 -10.28 1.57
N LEU A 81 -18.99 -10.34 2.09
CA LEU A 81 -19.94 -9.23 1.97
C LEU A 81 -19.41 -7.94 2.62
N ASP A 82 -18.83 -8.05 3.82
CA ASP A 82 -18.21 -6.91 4.49
C ASP A 82 -17.00 -6.37 3.73
N ARG A 83 -16.20 -7.26 3.13
CA ARG A 83 -15.09 -6.87 2.25
C ARG A 83 -15.59 -6.15 1.01
N GLY A 84 -16.61 -6.68 0.33
CA GLY A 84 -17.22 -6.06 -0.84
C GLY A 84 -17.76 -4.66 -0.53
N LYS A 85 -18.56 -4.51 0.52
CA LYS A 85 -19.10 -3.21 0.95
C LYS A 85 -17.99 -2.20 1.28
N ARG A 86 -16.91 -2.65 1.93
CA ARG A 86 -15.85 -1.77 2.39
C ARG A 86 -14.84 -1.40 1.32
N LEU A 87 -14.64 -2.22 0.29
CA LEU A 87 -13.60 -2.05 -0.72
C LEU A 87 -14.19 -1.67 -2.09
N LEU A 88 -15.21 -2.40 -2.56
CA LEU A 88 -15.77 -2.20 -3.89
C LEU A 88 -16.75 -1.03 -3.96
N VAL A 89 -17.57 -0.82 -2.91
CA VAL A 89 -18.49 0.33 -2.91
C VAL A 89 -17.71 1.64 -3.06
N PRO A 90 -16.72 1.99 -2.17
CA PRO A 90 -15.98 3.23 -2.36
C PRO A 90 -15.20 3.27 -3.67
N PHE A 91 -14.68 2.14 -4.17
CA PHE A 91 -13.97 2.10 -5.44
C PHE A 91 -14.86 2.47 -6.62
N TYR A 92 -16.03 1.82 -6.78
CA TYR A 92 -16.91 2.04 -7.94
C TYR A 92 -17.80 3.28 -7.84
N THR A 93 -18.02 3.81 -6.65
CA THR A 93 -18.85 5.01 -6.42
C THR A 93 -17.96 6.26 -6.37
N VAL A 94 -17.57 6.70 -5.18
CA VAL A 94 -16.77 7.93 -5.01
C VAL A 94 -15.44 7.86 -5.76
N GLY A 95 -14.80 6.70 -5.83
CA GLY A 95 -13.54 6.52 -6.54
C GLY A 95 -13.70 6.77 -8.04
N ALA A 96 -14.38 5.85 -8.72
CA ALA A 96 -14.49 5.85 -10.18
C ALA A 96 -15.25 7.06 -10.73
N LEU A 97 -16.27 7.54 -10.01
CA LEU A 97 -17.13 8.61 -10.50
C LEU A 97 -16.66 10.02 -10.12
N ILE A 98 -16.02 10.19 -8.98
CA ILE A 98 -15.74 11.52 -8.43
C ILE A 98 -14.25 11.81 -8.32
N LEU A 99 -13.46 10.87 -7.75
CA LEU A 99 -12.09 11.15 -7.35
C LEU A 99 -11.05 10.83 -8.42
N ILE A 100 -11.25 9.80 -9.22
CA ILE A 100 -10.29 9.39 -10.25
C ILE A 100 -10.34 10.28 -11.49
N PRO A 101 -11.50 10.68 -12.06
CA PRO A 101 -11.54 11.48 -13.27
C PRO A 101 -10.76 12.79 -13.21
N PRO A 102 -10.80 13.59 -12.10
CA PRO A 102 -9.98 14.80 -12.02
C PRO A 102 -8.48 14.53 -12.05
N GLN A 103 -8.00 13.42 -11.45
CA GLN A 103 -6.57 13.07 -11.45
C GLN A 103 -6.06 12.88 -12.88
N TYR A 104 -6.82 12.17 -13.71
CA TYR A 104 -6.47 11.96 -15.13
C TYR A 104 -6.65 13.20 -15.97
N TYR A 105 -7.61 14.07 -15.65
CA TYR A 105 -7.74 15.36 -16.31
C TYR A 105 -6.46 16.20 -16.10
N TRP A 106 -6.02 16.37 -14.87
CA TRP A 106 -4.79 17.10 -14.57
C TRP A 106 -3.56 16.47 -15.22
N ASP A 107 -3.45 15.14 -15.17
CA ASP A 107 -2.40 14.40 -15.85
C ASP A 107 -2.36 14.71 -17.36
N ARG A 108 -3.49 14.59 -18.05
CA ARG A 108 -3.58 14.78 -19.49
C ARG A 108 -3.34 16.24 -19.91
N VAL A 109 -3.85 17.19 -19.16
CA VAL A 109 -3.63 18.63 -19.44
C VAL A 109 -2.18 19.02 -19.19
N THR A 110 -1.59 18.59 -18.07
CA THR A 110 -0.19 18.90 -17.75
C THR A 110 0.79 18.34 -18.78
N ASN A 111 0.53 17.14 -19.27
CA ASN A 111 1.38 16.47 -20.26
C ASN A 111 1.03 16.83 -21.72
N GLY A 112 0.16 17.81 -21.95
CA GLY A 112 -0.22 18.25 -23.29
C GLY A 112 -1.03 17.24 -24.11
N LEU A 113 -1.60 16.22 -23.47
CA LEU A 113 -2.36 15.16 -24.11
C LEU A 113 -3.86 15.47 -24.23
N PHE A 114 -4.31 16.56 -23.63
CA PHE A 114 -5.68 17.04 -23.72
C PHE A 114 -5.72 18.57 -23.57
N ALA A 115 -6.48 19.21 -24.46
CA ALA A 115 -6.81 20.63 -24.40
C ALA A 115 -8.34 20.77 -24.34
N GLY A 116 -8.86 21.38 -23.31
CA GLY A 116 -10.30 21.59 -23.09
C GLY A 116 -10.68 21.62 -21.63
N SER A 117 -11.95 21.83 -21.36
CA SER A 117 -12.47 21.89 -19.99
C SER A 117 -12.61 20.48 -19.35
N PHE A 118 -12.77 20.46 -18.03
CA PHE A 118 -13.05 19.20 -17.32
C PHE A 118 -14.38 18.58 -17.77
N SER A 119 -15.40 19.40 -18.11
CA SER A 119 -16.68 18.92 -18.62
C SER A 119 -16.56 18.19 -19.98
N ASP A 120 -15.60 18.62 -20.83
CA ASP A 120 -15.34 17.97 -22.13
C ASP A 120 -14.54 16.67 -21.94
N PHE A 121 -13.75 16.58 -20.87
CA PHE A 121 -12.93 15.41 -20.53
C PHE A 121 -13.73 14.31 -19.84
N TYR A 122 -14.61 14.68 -18.90
CA TYR A 122 -15.27 13.75 -17.98
C TYR A 122 -16.00 12.58 -18.70
N PRO A 123 -16.80 12.81 -19.78
CA PRO A 123 -17.43 11.69 -20.50
C PRO A 123 -16.42 10.75 -21.17
N LYS A 124 -15.27 11.27 -21.60
CA LYS A 124 -14.24 10.49 -22.29
C LYS A 124 -13.55 9.47 -21.38
N VAL A 125 -13.55 9.72 -20.07
CA VAL A 125 -13.01 8.76 -19.08
C VAL A 125 -13.70 7.40 -19.20
N PHE A 126 -15.00 7.38 -19.46
CA PHE A 126 -15.79 6.16 -19.50
C PHE A 126 -15.66 5.41 -20.83
N ASN A 127 -15.17 6.05 -21.91
CA ASN A 127 -14.91 5.41 -23.19
C ASN A 127 -13.66 4.51 -23.17
N THR A 128 -12.85 4.59 -22.13
CA THR A 128 -11.60 3.82 -21.97
C THR A 128 -11.74 2.64 -21.01
N VAL A 129 -12.96 2.18 -20.77
CA VAL A 129 -13.22 1.00 -19.93
C VAL A 129 -12.84 -0.25 -20.69
N HIS A 130 -11.77 -0.90 -20.30
CA HIS A 130 -11.31 -2.18 -20.83
C HIS A 130 -11.49 -3.30 -19.82
N PHE A 131 -11.74 -4.53 -20.30
CA PHE A 131 -11.77 -5.72 -19.47
C PHE A 131 -10.38 -6.36 -19.39
N ASP A 132 -9.49 -5.82 -18.55
CA ASP A 132 -8.19 -6.41 -18.29
C ASP A 132 -8.16 -7.17 -16.97
N PHE A 133 -7.27 -8.17 -16.88
CA PHE A 133 -7.05 -8.85 -15.62
C PHE A 133 -6.42 -7.90 -14.57
N PRO A 134 -6.90 -7.91 -13.32
CA PRO A 134 -7.98 -8.73 -12.79
C PRO A 134 -9.32 -7.97 -12.68
N PHE A 135 -10.15 -8.06 -13.69
CA PHE A 135 -11.51 -7.49 -13.80
C PHE A 135 -11.58 -5.98 -13.99
N LEU A 136 -12.19 -5.54 -15.10
CA LEU A 136 -12.53 -4.15 -15.41
C LEU A 136 -11.39 -3.17 -15.08
N SER A 137 -10.45 -2.96 -15.99
CA SER A 137 -9.53 -1.85 -15.86
C SER A 137 -10.27 -0.54 -16.14
N PHE A 138 -10.95 -0.06 -15.12
CA PHE A 138 -11.07 1.37 -14.97
C PHE A 138 -9.69 1.93 -14.67
N TRP A 139 -9.45 3.13 -15.09
CA TRP A 139 -8.43 3.95 -14.49
C TRP A 139 -8.60 3.93 -12.99
N SER A 140 -7.80 3.12 -12.31
CA SER A 140 -8.00 2.90 -10.87
C SER A 140 -7.27 3.92 -10.02
N GLY A 141 -6.40 4.75 -10.64
CA GLY A 141 -5.56 5.67 -9.90
C GLY A 141 -4.93 4.97 -8.68
N HIS A 142 -4.78 5.68 -7.59
CA HIS A 142 -4.28 5.12 -6.33
C HIS A 142 -5.22 4.09 -5.66
N LEU A 143 -6.48 4.00 -6.08
CA LEU A 143 -7.47 3.07 -5.50
C LEU A 143 -7.34 1.63 -6.02
N TRP A 144 -6.38 1.34 -6.91
CA TRP A 144 -6.10 -0.02 -7.41
C TRP A 144 -5.94 -1.04 -6.26
N PHE A 145 -5.41 -0.60 -5.12
CA PHE A 145 -5.24 -1.41 -3.91
C PHE A 145 -6.57 -1.99 -3.40
N LEU A 146 -7.67 -1.24 -3.43
CA LEU A 146 -8.98 -1.71 -2.94
C LEU A 146 -9.48 -2.89 -3.76
N ARG A 147 -9.34 -2.82 -5.09
CA ARG A 147 -9.71 -3.87 -6.03
C ARG A 147 -8.85 -5.12 -5.84
N PHE A 148 -7.52 -4.95 -5.82
CA PHE A 148 -6.57 -6.04 -5.59
C PHE A 148 -6.83 -6.73 -4.25
N LEU A 149 -7.04 -5.96 -3.20
CA LEU A 149 -7.30 -6.50 -1.88
C LEU A 149 -8.60 -7.31 -1.82
N PHE A 150 -9.65 -6.86 -2.50
CA PHE A 150 -10.89 -7.65 -2.59
C PHE A 150 -10.65 -8.96 -3.31
N LEU A 151 -9.99 -8.93 -4.48
CA LEU A 151 -9.71 -10.11 -5.28
C LEU A 151 -8.80 -11.10 -4.53
N ILE A 152 -7.73 -10.61 -3.90
CA ILE A 152 -6.86 -11.44 -3.05
C ILE A 152 -7.67 -12.07 -1.91
N SER A 153 -8.54 -11.29 -1.25
CA SER A 153 -9.39 -11.81 -0.16
C SER A 153 -10.35 -12.90 -0.64
N LEU A 154 -10.86 -12.79 -1.87
CA LEU A 154 -11.76 -13.78 -2.49
C LEU A 154 -10.99 -15.06 -2.86
N LEU A 155 -9.89 -14.93 -3.61
CA LEU A 155 -9.13 -16.05 -4.13
C LEU A 155 -8.38 -16.84 -3.03
N THR A 156 -7.93 -16.16 -1.98
CA THR A 156 -7.27 -16.82 -0.85
C THR A 156 -8.26 -17.46 0.12
N LEU A 157 -9.54 -17.16 0.06
CA LEU A 157 -10.52 -17.63 1.04
C LEU A 157 -10.51 -19.14 1.28
N PRO A 158 -10.46 -20.03 0.26
CA PRO A 158 -10.37 -21.48 0.49
C PRO A 158 -9.13 -21.86 1.31
N LEU A 159 -7.98 -21.25 1.01
CA LEU A 159 -6.73 -21.44 1.77
C LEU A 159 -6.88 -20.96 3.21
N LEU A 160 -7.45 -19.76 3.43
CA LEU A 160 -7.64 -19.21 4.77
C LEU A 160 -8.58 -20.11 5.62
N LEU A 161 -9.63 -20.67 5.01
CA LEU A 161 -10.52 -21.60 5.69
C LEU A 161 -9.82 -22.93 5.99
N PHE A 162 -9.01 -23.46 5.07
CA PHE A 162 -8.17 -24.63 5.33
C PHE A 162 -7.22 -24.39 6.50
N LEU A 163 -6.54 -23.25 6.54
CA LEU A 163 -5.60 -22.89 7.60
C LEU A 163 -6.26 -22.79 9.00
N LYS A 164 -7.57 -22.65 9.08
CA LYS A 164 -8.34 -22.72 10.33
C LYS A 164 -8.59 -24.13 10.84
N THR A 165 -8.50 -25.14 9.99
CA THR A 165 -8.69 -26.55 10.39
C THR A 165 -7.53 -27.03 11.28
N SER A 166 -7.72 -28.18 11.95
CA SER A 166 -6.66 -28.79 12.76
C SER A 166 -5.39 -29.07 11.95
N LYS A 167 -5.53 -29.57 10.71
CA LYS A 167 -4.41 -29.82 9.79
C LYS A 167 -3.70 -28.50 9.40
N GLY A 168 -4.46 -27.48 9.08
CA GLY A 168 -3.93 -26.15 8.74
C GLY A 168 -3.19 -25.51 9.92
N ARG A 169 -3.75 -25.57 11.13
CA ARG A 169 -3.09 -25.06 12.35
C ARG A 169 -1.79 -25.82 12.66
N HIS A 170 -1.76 -27.14 12.43
CA HIS A 170 -0.54 -27.92 12.55
C HIS A 170 0.55 -27.46 11.55
N LEU A 171 0.17 -27.18 10.32
CA LEU A 171 1.08 -26.63 9.31
C LEU A 171 1.63 -25.25 9.73
N ILE A 172 0.77 -24.35 10.22
CA ILE A 172 1.18 -23.04 10.75
C ILE A 172 2.17 -23.22 11.90
N SER A 173 1.89 -24.13 12.84
CA SER A 173 2.77 -24.40 13.98
C SER A 173 4.14 -24.95 13.55
N LYS A 174 4.20 -25.84 12.53
CA LYS A 174 5.48 -26.30 11.95
C LYS A 174 6.26 -25.15 11.31
N LEU A 175 5.59 -24.31 10.53
CA LEU A 175 6.22 -23.14 9.91
C LEU A 175 6.74 -22.18 10.97
N ALA A 176 5.95 -21.92 12.01
CA ALA A 176 6.36 -21.06 13.12
C ALA A 176 7.54 -21.65 13.92
N ALA A 177 7.67 -22.97 14.00
CA ALA A 177 8.84 -23.61 14.62
C ALA A 177 10.13 -23.30 13.86
N LEU A 178 10.08 -23.25 12.52
CA LEU A 178 11.23 -22.86 11.68
C LEU A 178 11.63 -21.39 11.90
N THR A 179 10.68 -20.53 12.30
CA THR A 179 10.94 -19.10 12.54
C THR A 179 11.30 -18.79 14.00
N HIS A 180 11.39 -19.80 14.86
CA HIS A 180 11.76 -19.61 16.26
C HIS A 180 13.22 -19.16 16.38
N GLY A 181 13.51 -18.26 17.34
CA GLY A 181 14.89 -17.80 17.61
C GLY A 181 15.32 -16.52 16.89
N GLY A 182 14.42 -15.84 16.15
CA GLY A 182 14.69 -14.52 15.54
C GLY A 182 15.28 -14.62 14.12
N GLY A 183 16.22 -15.53 13.85
CA GLY A 183 16.80 -15.70 12.53
C GLY A 183 15.85 -16.34 11.51
N GLY A 184 15.00 -17.25 11.92
CA GLY A 184 14.08 -17.96 11.04
C GLY A 184 13.01 -17.08 10.39
N ILE A 185 12.73 -15.88 10.91
CA ILE A 185 11.79 -14.93 10.31
C ILE A 185 12.27 -14.46 8.91
N PHE A 186 13.57 -14.54 8.63
CA PHE A 186 14.16 -14.19 7.33
C PHE A 186 13.91 -15.25 6.25
N LEU A 187 13.40 -16.44 6.60
CA LEU A 187 12.93 -17.43 5.62
C LEU A 187 11.81 -16.89 4.72
N PHE A 188 11.07 -15.88 5.16
CA PHE A 188 10.09 -15.21 4.30
C PHE A 188 10.71 -14.44 3.12
N ILE A 189 12.00 -14.17 3.13
CA ILE A 189 12.72 -13.60 1.97
C ILE A 189 12.67 -14.57 0.79
N ILE A 190 12.74 -15.88 1.04
CA ILE A 190 12.78 -16.91 -0.03
C ILE A 190 11.56 -16.84 -0.94
N PRO A 191 10.30 -16.92 -0.45
CA PRO A 191 9.14 -16.82 -1.33
C PRO A 191 9.00 -15.43 -1.97
N ILE A 192 9.45 -14.34 -1.33
CA ILE A 192 9.49 -13.00 -1.93
C ILE A 192 10.44 -13.01 -3.12
N PHE A 193 11.67 -13.50 -2.93
CA PHE A 193 12.67 -13.65 -3.99
C PHE A 193 12.15 -14.50 -5.16
N LEU A 194 11.49 -15.63 -4.87
CA LEU A 194 10.97 -16.51 -5.91
C LEU A 194 9.86 -15.81 -6.75
N VAL A 195 8.99 -15.04 -6.14
CA VAL A 195 7.97 -14.28 -6.88
C VAL A 195 8.64 -13.22 -7.76
N GLU A 196 9.60 -12.48 -7.23
CA GLU A 196 10.34 -11.44 -7.96
C GLU A 196 11.18 -12.04 -9.12
N LEU A 197 11.76 -13.21 -8.91
CA LEU A 197 12.58 -13.91 -9.88
C LEU A 197 11.76 -14.52 -11.02
N LEU A 198 10.68 -15.23 -10.67
CA LEU A 198 9.95 -16.08 -11.63
C LEU A 198 8.87 -15.32 -12.39
N ILE A 199 8.31 -14.25 -11.79
CA ILE A 199 7.21 -13.49 -12.38
C ILE A 199 7.72 -12.11 -12.76
N LYS A 200 8.31 -12.00 -13.95
CA LYS A 200 8.80 -10.72 -14.47
C LYS A 200 7.65 -9.77 -14.79
N PRO A 201 7.75 -8.48 -14.45
CA PRO A 201 6.75 -7.50 -14.81
C PRO A 201 6.74 -7.30 -16.33
N PRO A 202 5.55 -7.22 -16.97
CA PRO A 202 5.46 -6.62 -18.27
C PRO A 202 5.75 -5.11 -18.18
N PRO A 203 6.28 -4.46 -19.23
CA PRO A 203 6.43 -3.01 -19.24
C PRO A 203 5.09 -2.32 -18.99
N GLY A 204 5.04 -1.40 -18.05
CA GLY A 204 3.96 -0.41 -17.97
C GLY A 204 2.79 -0.71 -17.07
N GLY A 205 2.88 -1.50 -16.00
CA GLY A 205 1.77 -1.41 -15.08
C GLY A 205 1.47 -2.56 -14.11
N ASP A 206 0.22 -2.63 -13.69
CA ASP A 206 -0.37 -3.55 -12.72
C ASP A 206 -0.24 -5.02 -13.17
N SER A 207 0.95 -5.57 -13.01
CA SER A 207 1.30 -6.86 -13.57
C SER A 207 0.80 -8.01 -12.70
N ILE A 208 0.66 -9.18 -13.32
CA ILE A 208 0.47 -10.46 -12.64
C ILE A 208 1.49 -10.65 -11.51
N ARG A 209 2.75 -10.19 -11.69
CA ARG A 209 3.77 -10.18 -10.63
C ARG A 209 3.28 -9.43 -9.39
N ASN A 210 2.80 -8.20 -9.54
CA ASN A 210 2.30 -7.42 -8.42
C ASN A 210 1.16 -8.12 -7.69
N PHE A 211 0.28 -8.82 -8.43
CA PHE A 211 -0.77 -9.59 -7.83
C PHE A 211 -0.23 -10.71 -6.92
N PHE A 212 0.67 -11.57 -7.41
CA PHE A 212 1.25 -12.66 -6.62
C PHE A 212 2.14 -12.15 -5.50
N TYR A 213 2.86 -11.06 -5.73
CA TYR A 213 3.68 -10.40 -4.73
C TYR A 213 2.82 -9.93 -3.54
N TYR A 214 1.74 -9.20 -3.78
CA TYR A 214 0.87 -8.73 -2.71
C TYR A 214 0.01 -9.84 -2.09
N LEU A 215 -0.37 -10.85 -2.86
CA LEU A 215 -1.01 -12.05 -2.34
C LEU A 215 -0.12 -12.76 -1.31
N LEU A 216 1.18 -12.85 -1.57
CA LEU A 216 2.14 -13.42 -0.64
C LEU A 216 2.17 -12.64 0.70
N PHE A 217 2.28 -11.31 0.65
CA PHE A 217 2.25 -10.49 1.87
C PHE A 217 0.92 -10.60 2.63
N PHE A 218 -0.18 -10.73 1.92
CA PHE A 218 -1.49 -10.96 2.54
C PHE A 218 -1.52 -12.31 3.29
N ILE A 219 -0.99 -13.37 2.69
CA ILE A 219 -0.90 -14.70 3.34
C ILE A 219 0.03 -14.63 4.56
N ILE A 220 1.21 -14.03 4.43
CA ILE A 220 2.14 -13.84 5.57
C ILE A 220 1.42 -13.07 6.69
N GLY A 221 0.70 -12.00 6.35
CA GLY A 221 -0.08 -11.23 7.31
C GLY A 221 -1.16 -12.04 8.04
N TYR A 222 -1.78 -13.01 7.36
CA TYR A 222 -2.74 -13.92 7.97
C TYR A 222 -2.07 -14.90 8.95
N LEU A 223 -0.84 -15.34 8.66
CA LEU A 223 -0.10 -16.29 9.51
C LEU A 223 0.40 -15.65 10.82
N ILE A 224 0.82 -14.38 10.80
CA ILE A 224 1.44 -13.70 11.96
C ILE A 224 0.57 -13.78 13.23
N PRO A 225 -0.73 -13.44 13.22
CA PRO A 225 -1.55 -13.52 14.43
C PRO A 225 -1.97 -14.93 14.81
N ALA A 226 -1.81 -15.90 13.90
CA ALA A 226 -2.20 -17.29 14.13
C ALA A 226 -1.29 -18.01 15.13
N GLU A 227 -0.02 -17.56 15.28
CA GLU A 227 0.97 -18.18 16.13
C GLU A 227 1.90 -17.13 16.72
N SER A 228 2.04 -17.09 18.06
CA SER A 228 2.81 -16.05 18.78
C SER A 228 4.30 -16.03 18.43
N ARG A 229 4.87 -17.18 18.07
CA ARG A 229 6.28 -17.31 17.67
C ARG A 229 6.68 -16.39 16.50
N PHE A 230 5.77 -16.14 15.55
CA PHE A 230 6.03 -15.15 14.48
C PHE A 230 6.19 -13.73 15.03
N THR A 231 5.28 -13.32 15.93
CA THR A 231 5.35 -12.00 16.58
C THR A 231 6.62 -11.86 17.43
N GLU A 232 7.00 -12.91 18.16
CA GLU A 232 8.23 -12.92 18.96
C GLU A 232 9.49 -12.89 18.09
N GLY A 233 9.51 -13.64 16.98
CA GLY A 233 10.58 -13.59 16.00
C GLY A 233 10.78 -12.19 15.42
N LEU A 234 9.70 -11.53 15.01
CA LEU A 234 9.74 -10.14 14.52
C LEU A 234 10.25 -9.15 15.59
N LYS A 235 9.81 -9.31 16.85
CA LYS A 235 10.32 -8.47 17.95
C LYS A 235 11.82 -8.67 18.20
N LYS A 236 12.30 -9.90 18.17
CA LYS A 236 13.72 -10.23 18.42
C LYS A 236 14.63 -9.76 17.29
N SER A 237 14.14 -9.79 16.04
CA SER A 237 14.93 -9.46 14.84
C SER A 237 15.02 -7.97 14.52
N THR A 238 14.37 -7.07 15.27
CA THR A 238 14.25 -5.64 14.92
C THR A 238 15.57 -4.96 14.60
N SER A 239 16.60 -5.09 15.45
CA SER A 239 17.89 -4.41 15.24
C SER A 239 18.62 -4.96 14.03
N PHE A 240 18.62 -6.29 13.86
CA PHE A 240 19.21 -6.93 12.70
C PHE A 240 18.47 -6.55 11.40
N SER A 241 17.13 -6.51 11.43
CA SER A 241 16.31 -6.10 10.30
C SER A 241 16.60 -4.66 9.89
N LEU A 242 16.77 -3.74 10.86
CA LEU A 242 17.14 -2.35 10.56
C LEU A 242 18.49 -2.28 9.84
N GLY A 243 19.53 -2.90 10.41
CA GLY A 243 20.87 -2.89 9.84
C GLY A 243 20.90 -3.50 8.42
N SER A 244 20.29 -4.70 8.26
CA SER A 244 20.22 -5.37 6.96
C SER A 244 19.39 -4.59 5.94
N GLY A 245 18.30 -3.93 6.36
CA GLY A 245 17.49 -3.07 5.51
C GLY A 245 18.27 -1.86 5.01
N ILE A 246 19.01 -1.18 5.89
CA ILE A 246 19.87 -0.05 5.49
C ILE A 246 20.95 -0.51 4.50
N VAL A 247 21.67 -1.58 4.81
CA VAL A 247 22.72 -2.12 3.94
C VAL A 247 22.16 -2.50 2.57
N ALA A 248 21.05 -3.24 2.53
CA ALA A 248 20.42 -3.65 1.27
C ALA A 248 19.95 -2.42 0.46
N PHE A 249 19.38 -1.41 1.08
CA PHE A 249 18.97 -0.17 0.42
C PHE A 249 20.15 0.59 -0.19
N CYS A 250 21.25 0.72 0.56
CA CYS A 250 22.47 1.34 0.04
C CYS A 250 23.08 0.54 -1.12
N LEU A 251 23.11 -0.80 -1.03
CA LEU A 251 23.64 -1.64 -2.10
C LEU A 251 22.77 -1.58 -3.36
N ILE A 252 21.46 -1.45 -3.25
CA ILE A 252 20.57 -1.20 -4.40
C ILE A 252 20.96 0.12 -5.06
N GLY A 253 21.19 1.19 -4.28
CA GLY A 253 21.67 2.47 -4.82
C GLY A 253 23.00 2.33 -5.57
N VAL A 254 23.94 1.55 -5.05
CA VAL A 254 25.21 1.26 -5.73
C VAL A 254 24.98 0.48 -7.04
N VAL A 255 24.11 -0.53 -7.02
CA VAL A 255 23.80 -1.30 -8.25
C VAL A 255 23.21 -0.40 -9.33
N LEU A 256 22.27 0.48 -8.95
CA LEU A 256 21.68 1.45 -9.91
C LEU A 256 22.70 2.46 -10.44
N ALA A 257 23.62 2.94 -9.59
CA ALA A 257 24.58 3.96 -9.98
C ALA A 257 25.77 3.44 -10.79
N VAL A 258 26.20 2.17 -10.56
CA VAL A 258 27.45 1.64 -11.12
C VAL A 258 27.22 0.76 -12.34
N PHE A 259 26.11 0.03 -12.39
CA PHE A 259 25.92 -1.04 -13.38
C PHE A 259 24.93 -0.70 -14.51
N ASP A 260 24.44 0.55 -14.60
CA ASP A 260 23.43 0.95 -15.59
C ASP A 260 22.26 -0.05 -15.68
N TYR A 261 21.83 -0.50 -14.49
CA TYR A 261 20.84 -1.56 -14.35
C TYR A 261 19.45 -1.04 -14.71
N ASP A 262 18.86 -1.64 -15.75
CA ASP A 262 17.45 -1.44 -16.07
C ASP A 262 16.58 -2.45 -15.28
N PRO A 263 15.75 -2.00 -14.32
CA PRO A 263 14.82 -2.88 -13.59
C PRO A 263 13.81 -3.61 -14.50
N TRP A 264 13.64 -3.14 -15.74
CA TRP A 264 12.75 -3.72 -16.75
C TRP A 264 13.46 -4.72 -17.67
N ASP A 265 14.79 -4.86 -17.57
CA ASP A 265 15.54 -5.87 -18.32
C ASP A 265 15.04 -7.27 -17.98
N LYS A 266 14.68 -8.02 -19.03
CA LYS A 266 14.16 -9.39 -18.91
C LYS A 266 15.25 -10.45 -18.95
N SER A 267 16.50 -10.08 -19.12
CA SER A 267 17.63 -11.03 -19.10
C SER A 267 17.87 -11.57 -17.69
N PHE A 268 18.21 -12.85 -17.59
CA PHE A 268 18.68 -13.46 -16.32
C PHE A 268 20.18 -13.17 -16.14
N SER A 269 20.56 -11.89 -16.12
CA SER A 269 21.91 -11.45 -15.86
C SER A 269 22.30 -11.64 -14.38
N ALA A 270 23.59 -11.72 -14.09
CA ALA A 270 24.06 -11.75 -12.71
C ALA A 270 23.66 -10.50 -11.93
N ILE A 271 23.58 -9.34 -12.60
CA ILE A 271 23.15 -8.07 -12.02
C ILE A 271 21.65 -8.12 -11.68
N PHE A 272 20.81 -8.67 -12.57
CA PHE A 272 19.38 -8.88 -12.29
C PHE A 272 19.18 -9.80 -11.08
N LEU A 273 19.92 -10.90 -10.98
CA LEU A 273 19.84 -11.80 -9.82
C LEU A 273 20.25 -11.10 -8.53
N LEU A 274 21.37 -10.37 -8.56
CA LEU A 274 21.84 -9.60 -7.41
C LEU A 274 20.80 -8.55 -6.99
N ALA A 275 20.30 -7.76 -7.93
CA ALA A 275 19.27 -6.75 -7.66
C ALA A 275 18.00 -7.38 -7.05
N THR A 276 17.54 -8.52 -7.59
CA THR A 276 16.35 -9.24 -7.09
C THR A 276 16.55 -9.73 -5.66
N VAL A 277 17.73 -10.28 -5.33
CA VAL A 277 18.08 -10.67 -3.96
C VAL A 277 18.07 -9.46 -3.03
N LEU A 278 18.74 -8.37 -3.42
CA LEU A 278 18.82 -7.15 -2.62
C LEU A 278 17.43 -6.51 -2.38
N VAL A 279 16.59 -6.44 -3.41
CA VAL A 279 15.22 -5.92 -3.30
C VAL A 279 14.39 -6.78 -2.34
N SER A 280 14.49 -8.11 -2.43
CA SER A 280 13.77 -9.03 -1.55
C SER A 280 14.19 -8.89 -0.08
N ILE A 281 15.51 -8.79 0.16
CA ILE A 281 16.07 -8.54 1.50
C ILE A 281 15.61 -7.17 2.00
N ASN A 282 15.74 -6.12 1.19
CA ASN A 282 15.37 -4.76 1.53
C ASN A 282 13.89 -4.69 1.96
N THR A 283 12.97 -5.19 1.13
CA THR A 283 11.54 -5.17 1.42
C THR A 283 11.21 -5.90 2.72
N TRP A 284 11.70 -7.15 2.86
CA TRP A 284 11.36 -7.92 4.05
C TRP A 284 11.99 -7.34 5.32
N CYS A 285 13.22 -6.86 5.26
CA CYS A 285 13.90 -6.29 6.41
C CYS A 285 13.20 -5.02 6.92
N TRP A 286 12.81 -4.10 6.04
CA TRP A 286 12.00 -2.95 6.44
C TRP A 286 10.65 -3.35 7.01
N MET A 287 9.96 -4.33 6.39
CA MET A 287 8.71 -4.88 6.91
C MET A 287 8.88 -5.48 8.31
N ALA A 288 9.89 -6.33 8.51
CA ALA A 288 10.16 -6.97 9.78
C ALA A 288 10.54 -5.95 10.88
N TYR A 289 11.31 -4.92 10.54
CA TYR A 289 11.64 -3.82 11.43
C TYR A 289 10.39 -3.05 11.86
N ILE A 290 9.57 -2.58 10.90
CA ILE A 290 8.37 -1.78 11.17
C ILE A 290 7.36 -2.57 12.00
N LEU A 291 7.11 -3.85 11.64
CA LEU A 291 6.22 -4.72 12.40
C LEU A 291 6.76 -5.00 13.80
N GLY A 292 8.05 -5.33 13.93
CA GLY A 292 8.68 -5.60 15.22
C GLY A 292 8.63 -4.41 16.15
N MET A 293 8.90 -3.19 15.64
CA MET A 293 8.77 -1.94 16.41
C MET A 293 7.31 -1.66 16.79
N GLY A 294 6.38 -1.88 15.84
CA GLY A 294 4.95 -1.76 16.13
C GLY A 294 4.51 -2.67 17.28
N PHE A 295 4.90 -3.94 17.23
CA PHE A 295 4.56 -4.93 18.26
C PHE A 295 5.24 -4.68 19.62
N LYS A 296 6.39 -4.02 19.64
CA LYS A 296 7.07 -3.64 20.88
C LYS A 296 6.45 -2.43 21.55
N HIS A 297 6.06 -1.40 20.78
CA HIS A 297 5.83 -0.07 21.34
C HIS A 297 4.40 0.46 21.18
N PHE A 298 3.63 -0.04 20.19
CA PHE A 298 2.36 0.61 19.81
C PHE A 298 1.11 -0.12 20.30
N ASN A 299 1.22 -1.12 21.16
CA ASN A 299 0.03 -1.80 21.69
C ASN A 299 -0.65 -1.00 22.84
N LYS A 300 -0.92 0.28 22.58
CA LYS A 300 -1.56 1.20 23.53
C LYS A 300 -2.82 1.79 22.94
N ASN A 301 -3.90 1.80 23.73
CA ASN A 301 -5.14 2.48 23.38
C ASN A 301 -5.01 3.99 23.62
N SER A 302 -5.64 4.80 22.76
CA SER A 302 -5.76 6.24 22.94
C SER A 302 -6.97 6.81 22.18
N LYS A 303 -7.41 8.01 22.53
CA LYS A 303 -8.43 8.72 21.77
C LYS A 303 -8.00 9.00 20.33
N ALA A 304 -6.72 9.33 20.14
CA ALA A 304 -6.11 9.54 18.80
C ALA A 304 -6.18 8.27 17.95
N LEU A 305 -5.89 7.08 18.54
CA LEU A 305 -6.03 5.81 17.84
C LEU A 305 -7.47 5.51 17.43
N ALA A 306 -8.40 5.73 18.33
CA ALA A 306 -9.82 5.49 18.05
C ALA A 306 -10.32 6.39 16.91
N TYR A 307 -9.94 7.65 16.90
CA TYR A 307 -10.22 8.61 15.83
C TYR A 307 -9.53 8.23 14.52
N GLY A 308 -8.22 8.06 14.52
CA GLY A 308 -7.43 7.73 13.34
C GLY A 308 -7.86 6.43 12.67
N SER A 309 -8.20 5.38 13.46
CA SER A 309 -8.68 4.11 12.91
C SER A 309 -10.01 4.23 12.14
N GLN A 310 -10.84 5.23 12.46
CA GLN A 310 -12.06 5.52 11.70
C GLN A 310 -11.74 6.34 10.44
N ALA A 311 -10.81 7.28 10.54
CA ALA A 311 -10.45 8.20 9.45
C ALA A 311 -9.56 7.56 8.37
N VAL A 312 -8.79 6.50 8.69
CA VAL A 312 -7.77 5.89 7.80
C VAL A 312 -8.29 5.58 6.41
N LEU A 313 -9.44 4.93 6.27
CA LEU A 313 -9.96 4.56 4.96
C LEU A 313 -10.47 5.75 4.16
N PRO A 314 -11.30 6.65 4.71
CA PRO A 314 -11.66 7.91 4.04
C PRO A 314 -10.44 8.77 3.66
N PHE A 315 -9.47 8.88 4.55
CA PHE A 315 -8.23 9.60 4.28
C PHE A 315 -7.49 9.00 3.07
N TYR A 316 -7.33 7.67 3.05
CA TYR A 316 -6.72 6.95 1.93
C TYR A 316 -7.49 7.17 0.61
N ILE A 317 -8.82 7.17 0.64
CA ILE A 317 -9.63 7.36 -0.58
C ILE A 317 -9.47 8.79 -1.14
N LEU A 318 -9.37 9.80 -0.27
CA LEU A 318 -9.31 11.21 -0.68
C LEU A 318 -7.92 11.69 -1.07
N HIS A 319 -6.86 11.15 -0.44
CA HIS A 319 -5.57 11.84 -0.36
C HIS A 319 -4.96 12.20 -1.71
N GLN A 320 -4.91 11.30 -2.69
CA GLN A 320 -4.22 11.61 -3.95
C GLN A 320 -4.95 12.66 -4.77
N THR A 321 -6.28 12.62 -4.81
CA THR A 321 -7.08 13.63 -5.51
C THR A 321 -6.89 15.01 -4.91
N ILE A 322 -6.90 15.10 -3.57
CA ILE A 322 -6.71 16.38 -2.88
C ILE A 322 -5.27 16.87 -3.02
N ILE A 323 -4.29 15.98 -2.94
CA ILE A 323 -2.87 16.32 -3.19
C ILE A 323 -2.70 16.89 -4.61
N LEU A 324 -3.25 16.24 -5.62
CA LEU A 324 -3.17 16.71 -7.01
C LEU A 324 -3.93 18.03 -7.21
N PHE A 325 -5.10 18.17 -6.58
CA PHE A 325 -5.85 19.43 -6.59
C PHE A 325 -5.01 20.60 -6.04
N VAL A 326 -4.44 20.44 -4.86
CA VAL A 326 -3.59 21.49 -4.26
C VAL A 326 -2.32 21.70 -5.09
N GLY A 327 -1.68 20.62 -5.53
CA GLY A 327 -0.50 20.65 -6.37
C GLY A 327 -0.71 21.38 -7.70
N TRP A 328 -1.88 21.23 -8.33
CA TRP A 328 -2.25 21.94 -9.56
C TRP A 328 -2.08 23.47 -9.45
N TYR A 329 -2.39 24.04 -8.29
CA TYR A 329 -2.27 25.49 -8.06
C TYR A 329 -0.89 25.91 -7.50
N ILE A 330 -0.22 25.03 -6.75
CA ILE A 330 1.04 25.39 -6.06
C ILE A 330 2.27 25.11 -6.93
N ILE A 331 2.25 24.05 -7.73
CA ILE A 331 3.43 23.67 -8.55
C ILE A 331 3.86 24.76 -9.54
N PRO A 332 2.95 25.47 -10.24
CA PRO A 332 3.34 26.50 -11.19
C PRO A 332 3.96 27.78 -10.56
N LEU A 333 3.80 27.97 -9.23
CA LEU A 333 4.31 29.16 -8.57
C LEU A 333 5.85 29.16 -8.54
N ASP A 334 6.46 30.34 -8.62
CA ASP A 334 7.90 30.47 -8.47
C ASP A 334 8.30 30.49 -6.99
N MET A 335 8.57 29.30 -6.45
CA MET A 335 8.89 29.08 -5.05
C MET A 335 9.87 27.92 -4.90
N PHE A 336 10.69 27.95 -3.86
CA PHE A 336 11.58 26.84 -3.50
C PHE A 336 10.81 25.53 -3.29
N PHE A 337 11.29 24.43 -3.85
CA PHE A 337 10.54 23.17 -3.93
C PHE A 337 10.16 22.58 -2.56
N LEU A 338 11.01 22.73 -1.51
CA LEU A 338 10.67 22.27 -0.16
C LEU A 338 9.51 23.06 0.45
N LEU A 339 9.42 24.36 0.15
CA LEU A 339 8.30 25.18 0.61
C LEU A 339 7.01 24.76 -0.10
N LYS A 340 7.04 24.48 -1.42
CA LYS A 340 5.90 23.89 -2.13
C LYS A 340 5.48 22.56 -1.50
N TYR A 341 6.44 21.66 -1.21
CA TYR A 341 6.19 20.37 -0.56
C TYR A 341 5.47 20.54 0.79
N LEU A 342 5.94 21.46 1.62
CA LEU A 342 5.33 21.73 2.93
C LEU A 342 3.92 22.31 2.80
N ILE A 343 3.71 23.28 1.89
CA ILE A 343 2.40 23.88 1.63
C ILE A 343 1.42 22.80 1.13
N ILE A 344 1.81 22.04 0.09
CA ILE A 344 0.95 21.00 -0.48
C ILE A 344 0.59 19.97 0.61
N SER A 345 1.57 19.51 1.38
CA SER A 345 1.33 18.52 2.45
C SER A 345 0.39 19.08 3.53
N THR A 346 0.64 20.29 4.01
CA THR A 346 -0.16 20.88 5.09
C THR A 346 -1.59 21.18 4.63
N VAL A 347 -1.75 21.85 3.49
CA VAL A 347 -3.06 22.24 2.97
C VAL A 347 -3.87 21.01 2.61
N SER A 348 -3.26 20.02 1.93
CA SER A 348 -3.95 18.77 1.58
C SER A 348 -4.38 17.99 2.82
N PHE A 349 -3.54 17.89 3.85
CA PHE A 349 -3.90 17.23 5.10
C PHE A 349 -5.11 17.91 5.77
N ILE A 350 -5.07 19.24 5.88
CA ILE A 350 -6.18 20.02 6.48
C ILE A 350 -7.48 19.82 5.67
N LEU A 351 -7.42 19.91 4.35
CA LEU A 351 -8.60 19.73 3.49
C LEU A 351 -9.20 18.34 3.61
N ILE A 352 -8.37 17.28 3.61
CA ILE A 352 -8.82 15.90 3.78
C ILE A 352 -9.53 15.74 5.13
N MET A 353 -8.93 16.25 6.21
CA MET A 353 -9.49 16.13 7.55
C MET A 353 -10.77 16.97 7.70
N LEU A 354 -10.85 18.13 7.06
CA LEU A 354 -12.04 18.96 7.04
C LEU A 354 -13.19 18.25 6.31
N ILE A 355 -12.94 17.69 5.12
CA ILE A 355 -13.94 16.92 4.36
C ILE A 355 -14.41 15.70 5.18
N TYR A 356 -13.47 15.01 5.85
CA TYR A 356 -13.80 13.90 6.74
C TYR A 356 -14.73 14.31 7.88
N GLU A 357 -14.39 15.39 8.61
CA GLU A 357 -15.17 15.84 9.79
C GLU A 357 -16.52 16.42 9.43
N VAL A 358 -16.59 17.24 8.38
CA VAL A 358 -17.83 17.98 8.03
C VAL A 358 -18.78 17.10 7.22
N CYS A 359 -18.28 16.36 6.24
CA CYS A 359 -19.13 15.63 5.29
C CYS A 359 -19.21 14.13 5.61
N ILE A 360 -18.04 13.44 5.65
CA ILE A 360 -18.03 11.98 5.63
C ILE A 360 -18.47 11.39 6.96
N LYS A 361 -17.94 11.90 8.07
CA LYS A 361 -18.17 11.35 9.40
C LYS A 361 -19.62 11.50 9.88
N ARG A 362 -20.34 12.50 9.40
CA ARG A 362 -21.66 12.91 9.93
C ARG A 362 -22.84 12.33 9.17
N ILE A 363 -22.69 12.00 7.88
CA ILE A 363 -23.80 11.63 7.00
C ILE A 363 -23.71 10.13 6.70
N ASN A 364 -24.68 9.35 7.15
CA ASN A 364 -24.66 7.88 7.02
C ASN A 364 -24.53 7.39 5.58
N MET A 365 -25.19 8.05 4.62
CA MET A 365 -25.06 7.72 3.20
C MET A 365 -23.60 7.90 2.73
N ILE A 366 -22.96 9.02 3.07
CA ILE A 366 -21.57 9.29 2.68
C ILE A 366 -20.64 8.31 3.40
N ARG A 367 -20.87 8.01 4.69
CA ARG A 367 -20.11 6.97 5.40
C ARG A 367 -20.12 5.65 4.66
N PHE A 368 -21.28 5.21 4.20
CA PHE A 368 -21.42 3.96 3.43
C PHE A 368 -20.62 4.02 2.12
N LEU A 369 -20.73 5.13 1.37
CA LEU A 369 -19.99 5.32 0.12
C LEU A 369 -18.46 5.34 0.32
N PHE A 370 -17.98 5.70 1.50
CA PHE A 370 -16.58 5.65 1.91
C PHE A 370 -16.19 4.34 2.65
N GLY A 371 -17.03 3.31 2.60
CA GLY A 371 -16.74 2.00 3.20
C GLY A 371 -16.72 2.01 4.74
N MET A 372 -17.29 3.02 5.38
CA MET A 372 -17.43 3.11 6.83
C MET A 372 -18.70 2.41 7.31
N ARG A 373 -18.73 2.07 8.59
CA ARG A 373 -19.97 1.61 9.24
C ARG A 373 -20.96 2.76 9.42
N ILE A 374 -22.21 2.50 9.19
CA ILE A 374 -23.34 3.40 9.50
C ILE A 374 -23.44 3.51 11.02
N ILE A 375 -23.75 4.71 11.53
CA ILE A 375 -23.96 5.01 12.96
C ILE A 375 -25.42 4.81 13.30
#